data_b0c7daee92cedafa86d14ad4070dd553
#
_entry.id   b0c7daee92cedafa86d14ad4070dd553
#
_cell.length_a   1.000
_cell.length_b   1.000
_cell.length_c   1.000
_cell.angle_alpha   90.00
_cell.angle_beta   90.00
_cell.angle_gamma   90.00
#
_symmetry.space_group_name_H-M   'P 1'
#
loop_
_entity.id
_entity.type
_entity.pdbx_description
1 polymer ?
#
loop_
_entity_poly.entity_id
_entity_poly.type
_entity_poly.pdbx_seq_one_letter_code
_entity_poly.pdbx_strand_id
1 'polypeptide(L)'
;MEDGRFRADLPFFGGKAILKPNGKEGNANSAIIEKLAEVGGLLARGKIKHSYPHSWRSKAPVIYRNTPQWFAAVDKPVNDGLDAYGKTIRERALTSIDELVTWTPPTGRNRLHSMIEARPDWVLSRQRAWGVPLTCFTKNGSLPADDDYLLRNSVVNARVLEAFEVEGADAWYMDGAKERFLSGIVEPEGYTQVFDILDVWFDSGSTHAFVLRDRDDGSDDGMADLYLEGTDQHRGWFHSSMLQSCGTQGRAPYRGVLTHGFTLDEKGMKMSKSIGNTVSPDDVTKQYGADILRLWVAQSDYTSDLRIGPEILKGVADSYRRLRNTMGFMLGSLADFS
;
A
#
# COMPACT_ATOMS: atom_id res chain seq x y z
N MET A 1 8.26 -23.51 -11.43
CA MET A 1 8.71 -23.96 -10.09
C MET A 1 9.28 -22.75 -9.36
N GLU A 2 9.42 -22.82 -8.05
CA GLU A 2 9.94 -21.71 -7.22
C GLU A 2 11.39 -21.36 -7.49
N ASP A 3 12.14 -22.33 -7.96
CA ASP A 3 13.53 -22.20 -8.38
C ASP A 3 13.73 -21.58 -9.79
N GLY A 4 12.66 -21.11 -10.44
CA GLY A 4 12.71 -20.53 -11.79
C GLY A 4 12.88 -21.56 -12.92
N ARG A 5 12.59 -22.82 -12.65
CA ARG A 5 12.58 -23.90 -13.66
C ARG A 5 11.16 -24.22 -14.09
N PHE A 6 11.01 -24.73 -15.28
CA PHE A 6 9.77 -25.35 -15.71
C PHE A 6 9.55 -26.67 -14.96
N ARG A 7 8.28 -27.03 -14.74
CA ARG A 7 7.92 -28.32 -14.13
C ARG A 7 8.56 -29.46 -14.92
N ALA A 8 9.01 -30.48 -14.20
CA ALA A 8 9.73 -31.62 -14.82
C ALA A 8 8.87 -32.41 -15.84
N ASP A 9 7.55 -32.44 -15.61
CA ASP A 9 6.55 -33.12 -16.43
C ASP A 9 6.15 -32.35 -17.69
N LEU A 10 6.65 -31.11 -17.89
CA LEU A 10 6.30 -30.32 -19.05
C LEU A 10 6.99 -30.88 -20.32
N PRO A 11 6.24 -31.27 -21.35
CA PRO A 11 6.83 -31.77 -22.62
C PRO A 11 7.84 -30.78 -23.21
N PHE A 12 8.97 -31.24 -23.69
CA PHE A 12 10.09 -30.51 -24.35
C PHE A 12 10.85 -29.54 -23.43
N PHE A 13 10.23 -28.95 -22.40
CA PHE A 13 10.82 -27.88 -21.63
C PHE A 13 11.07 -28.25 -20.16
N GLY A 14 10.68 -29.46 -19.74
CA GLY A 14 10.81 -29.93 -18.36
C GLY A 14 12.20 -29.71 -17.76
N GLY A 15 12.28 -29.15 -16.56
CA GLY A 15 13.52 -28.89 -15.82
C GLY A 15 14.41 -27.77 -16.38
N LYS A 16 14.08 -27.17 -17.53
CA LYS A 16 14.85 -26.05 -18.10
C LYS A 16 14.68 -24.79 -17.25
N ALA A 17 15.78 -24.06 -17.03
CA ALA A 17 15.80 -22.85 -16.19
C ALA A 17 15.64 -21.59 -17.04
N ILE A 18 14.86 -20.63 -16.57
CA ILE A 18 14.71 -19.30 -17.16
C ILE A 18 15.97 -18.48 -16.89
N LEU A 19 16.41 -18.45 -15.62
CA LEU A 19 17.67 -17.84 -15.21
C LEU A 19 18.55 -18.86 -14.49
N LYS A 20 19.85 -18.67 -14.59
CA LYS A 20 20.86 -19.39 -13.79
C LYS A 20 20.91 -18.77 -12.37
N PRO A 21 21.46 -19.47 -11.35
CA PRO A 21 21.62 -18.92 -10.00
C PRO A 21 22.40 -17.59 -9.93
N ASN A 22 23.26 -17.33 -10.91
CA ASN A 22 24.03 -16.08 -11.03
C ASN A 22 23.26 -14.95 -11.76
N GLY A 23 21.96 -15.11 -12.01
CA GLY A 23 21.11 -14.13 -12.68
C GLY A 23 21.28 -14.03 -14.21
N LYS A 24 22.19 -14.82 -14.81
CA LYS A 24 22.35 -14.89 -16.26
C LYS A 24 21.27 -15.76 -16.90
N GLU A 25 21.02 -15.54 -18.18
CA GLU A 25 20.05 -16.32 -18.96
C GLU A 25 20.31 -17.83 -18.83
N GLY A 26 19.23 -18.57 -18.59
CA GLY A 26 19.20 -20.02 -18.54
C GLY A 26 19.10 -20.66 -19.93
N ASN A 27 18.65 -21.91 -19.97
CA ASN A 27 18.49 -22.66 -21.19
C ASN A 27 17.03 -22.74 -21.70
N ALA A 28 16.09 -22.14 -21.00
CA ALA A 28 14.68 -22.18 -21.36
C ALA A 28 14.40 -21.40 -22.66
N ASN A 29 14.89 -20.15 -22.74
CA ASN A 29 14.65 -19.30 -23.92
C ASN A 29 15.20 -19.90 -25.21
N SER A 30 16.42 -20.44 -25.20
CA SER A 30 17.00 -21.09 -26.36
C SER A 30 16.17 -22.30 -26.82
N ALA A 31 15.75 -23.14 -25.86
CA ALA A 31 14.93 -24.31 -26.17
C ALA A 31 13.55 -23.96 -26.73
N ILE A 32 12.93 -22.88 -26.25
CA ILE A 32 11.65 -22.40 -26.79
C ILE A 32 11.83 -21.87 -28.22
N ILE A 33 12.90 -21.11 -28.48
CA ILE A 33 13.19 -20.55 -29.80
C ILE A 33 13.47 -21.70 -30.80
N GLU A 34 14.27 -22.70 -30.40
CA GLU A 34 14.56 -23.89 -31.20
C GLU A 34 13.28 -24.65 -31.54
N LYS A 35 12.40 -24.85 -30.55
CA LYS A 35 11.13 -25.55 -30.78
C LYS A 35 10.18 -24.75 -31.66
N LEU A 36 10.11 -23.43 -31.52
CA LEU A 36 9.33 -22.58 -32.42
C LEU A 36 9.83 -22.64 -33.85
N ALA A 37 11.14 -22.71 -34.06
CA ALA A 37 11.73 -22.89 -35.41
C ALA A 37 11.40 -24.27 -36.00
N GLU A 38 11.49 -25.33 -35.17
CA GLU A 38 11.17 -26.71 -35.58
C GLU A 38 9.73 -26.86 -36.07
N VAL A 39 8.77 -26.23 -35.36
CA VAL A 39 7.34 -26.31 -35.73
C VAL A 39 6.89 -25.23 -36.71
N GLY A 40 7.80 -24.45 -37.27
CA GLY A 40 7.49 -23.37 -38.23
C GLY A 40 6.77 -22.16 -37.61
N GLY A 41 6.78 -22.05 -36.30
CA GLY A 41 6.11 -20.96 -35.57
C GLY A 41 6.97 -19.72 -35.35
N LEU A 42 8.26 -19.72 -35.69
CA LEU A 42 9.17 -18.61 -35.50
C LEU A 42 9.15 -17.67 -36.71
N LEU A 43 8.50 -16.52 -36.59
CA LEU A 43 8.44 -15.51 -37.64
C LEU A 43 9.79 -14.79 -37.82
N ALA A 44 10.37 -14.30 -36.73
CA ALA A 44 11.67 -13.62 -36.73
C ALA A 44 12.29 -13.64 -35.32
N ARG A 45 13.61 -13.39 -35.28
CA ARG A 45 14.37 -13.25 -34.02
C ARG A 45 15.12 -11.93 -34.02
N GLY A 46 15.02 -11.20 -32.93
CA GLY A 46 15.74 -9.95 -32.71
C GLY A 46 16.27 -9.82 -31.30
N LYS A 47 17.09 -8.81 -31.07
CA LYS A 47 17.55 -8.40 -29.73
C LYS A 47 17.17 -6.95 -29.51
N ILE A 48 16.61 -6.65 -28.36
CA ILE A 48 16.33 -5.28 -27.92
C ILE A 48 17.08 -5.00 -26.62
N LYS A 49 17.50 -3.76 -26.43
CA LYS A 49 18.03 -3.27 -25.16
C LYS A 49 16.94 -2.41 -24.52
N HIS A 50 16.46 -2.83 -23.38
CA HIS A 50 15.43 -2.13 -22.63
C HIS A 50 15.66 -2.24 -21.13
N SER A 51 14.97 -1.38 -20.34
CA SER A 51 14.95 -1.50 -18.90
C SER A 51 14.19 -2.75 -18.50
N TYR A 52 14.78 -3.58 -17.65
CA TYR A 52 14.16 -4.80 -17.14
C TYR A 52 14.04 -4.75 -15.62
N PRO A 53 12.93 -5.20 -15.03
CA PRO A 53 12.75 -5.19 -13.59
C PRO A 53 13.78 -6.05 -12.87
N HIS A 54 14.40 -5.47 -11.84
CA HIS A 54 15.35 -6.16 -10.98
C HIS A 54 14.89 -6.04 -9.52
N SER A 55 15.17 -7.06 -8.73
CA SER A 55 14.97 -7.00 -7.28
C SER A 55 15.82 -5.86 -6.71
N TRP A 56 15.21 -4.96 -5.97
CA TRP A 56 15.92 -3.83 -5.37
C TRP A 56 16.98 -4.27 -4.35
N ARG A 57 16.78 -5.43 -3.71
CA ARG A 57 17.70 -6.00 -2.72
C ARG A 57 18.85 -6.80 -3.37
N SER A 58 18.53 -7.82 -4.14
CA SER A 58 19.53 -8.72 -4.75
C SER A 58 20.14 -8.16 -6.04
N LYS A 59 19.54 -7.11 -6.63
CA LYS A 59 19.90 -6.56 -7.94
C LYS A 59 19.82 -7.58 -9.08
N ALA A 60 19.28 -8.76 -8.83
CA ALA A 60 19.06 -9.79 -9.85
C ALA A 60 17.76 -9.52 -10.64
N PRO A 61 17.70 -9.90 -11.93
CA PRO A 61 16.49 -9.81 -12.72
C PRO A 61 15.39 -10.67 -12.11
N VAL A 62 14.14 -10.17 -12.17
CA VAL A 62 12.97 -10.90 -11.67
C VAL A 62 12.37 -11.80 -12.75
N ILE A 63 11.66 -12.85 -12.32
CA ILE A 63 10.89 -13.73 -13.19
C ILE A 63 9.41 -13.52 -12.88
N TYR A 64 8.60 -13.33 -13.93
CA TYR A 64 7.15 -13.33 -13.80
C TYR A 64 6.68 -14.78 -13.75
N ARG A 65 6.01 -15.12 -12.66
CA ARG A 65 5.51 -16.46 -12.39
C ARG A 65 4.05 -16.40 -11.98
N ASN A 66 3.25 -17.29 -12.54
CA ASN A 66 1.90 -17.50 -12.05
C ASN A 66 1.97 -18.27 -10.72
N THR A 67 1.42 -17.70 -9.66
CA THR A 67 1.38 -18.27 -8.30
C THR A 67 -0.04 -18.19 -7.77
N PRO A 68 -0.49 -19.16 -6.95
CA PRO A 68 -1.73 -19.01 -6.19
C PRO A 68 -1.70 -17.72 -5.38
N GLN A 69 -2.82 -17.02 -5.35
CA GLN A 69 -2.96 -15.73 -4.66
C GLN A 69 -4.31 -15.67 -3.95
N TRP A 70 -4.38 -14.86 -2.91
CA TRP A 70 -5.63 -14.51 -2.22
C TRP A 70 -6.12 -13.16 -2.70
N PHE A 71 -7.42 -13.08 -2.99
CA PHE A 71 -8.05 -11.88 -3.52
C PHE A 71 -9.21 -11.45 -2.65
N ALA A 72 -9.37 -10.15 -2.43
CA ALA A 72 -10.64 -9.57 -2.03
C ALA A 72 -11.45 -9.27 -3.30
N ALA A 73 -12.58 -9.96 -3.44
CA ALA A 73 -13.48 -9.78 -4.58
C ALA A 73 -14.23 -8.45 -4.43
N VAL A 74 -13.97 -7.50 -5.32
CA VAL A 74 -14.55 -6.14 -5.20
C VAL A 74 -15.94 -6.04 -5.82
N ASP A 75 -16.33 -6.97 -6.68
CA ASP A 75 -17.62 -6.99 -7.41
C ASP A 75 -18.62 -8.03 -6.90
N LYS A 76 -18.25 -8.80 -5.85
CA LYS A 76 -19.18 -9.73 -5.21
C LYS A 76 -19.96 -9.03 -4.08
N PRO A 77 -21.27 -9.32 -3.91
CA PRO A 77 -22.02 -8.83 -2.75
C PRO A 77 -21.37 -9.26 -1.43
N VAL A 78 -21.20 -8.33 -0.50
CA VAL A 78 -20.58 -8.61 0.80
C VAL A 78 -21.55 -9.37 1.72
N ASN A 79 -22.85 -9.11 1.59
CA ASN A 79 -23.92 -9.75 2.35
C ASN A 79 -23.80 -9.59 3.89
N ASP A 80 -23.37 -8.41 4.33
CA ASP A 80 -23.19 -8.05 5.74
C ASP A 80 -24.30 -7.16 6.30
N GLY A 81 -25.29 -6.78 5.46
CA GLY A 81 -26.39 -5.89 5.83
C GLY A 81 -26.04 -4.40 5.83
N LEU A 82 -24.80 -4.02 5.43
CA LEU A 82 -24.35 -2.63 5.38
C LEU A 82 -24.47 -2.03 3.98
N ASP A 83 -25.67 -2.08 3.41
CA ASP A 83 -25.91 -1.79 1.98
C ASP A 83 -26.23 -0.32 1.67
N ALA A 84 -26.08 0.61 2.63
CA ALA A 84 -26.46 2.02 2.46
C ALA A 84 -25.75 2.71 1.26
N TYR A 85 -24.51 2.30 0.95
CA TYR A 85 -23.72 2.83 -0.16
C TYR A 85 -23.52 1.83 -1.31
N GLY A 86 -24.15 0.67 -1.26
CA GLY A 86 -24.07 -0.38 -2.27
C GLY A 86 -23.86 -1.77 -1.67
N LYS A 87 -23.95 -2.79 -2.50
CA LYS A 87 -23.85 -4.20 -2.08
C LYS A 87 -22.44 -4.76 -2.21
N THR A 88 -21.65 -4.23 -3.13
CA THR A 88 -20.29 -4.66 -3.41
C THR A 88 -19.27 -3.63 -2.87
N ILE A 89 -18.02 -4.04 -2.65
CA ILE A 89 -16.97 -3.12 -2.22
C ILE A 89 -16.81 -1.97 -3.23
N ARG A 90 -16.89 -2.27 -4.54
CA ARG A 90 -16.77 -1.25 -5.58
C ARG A 90 -17.91 -0.25 -5.54
N GLU A 91 -19.16 -0.71 -5.48
CA GLU A 91 -20.32 0.19 -5.38
C GLU A 91 -20.22 1.09 -4.15
N ARG A 92 -19.95 0.52 -2.98
CA ARG A 92 -19.77 1.27 -1.73
C ARG A 92 -18.69 2.32 -1.82
N ALA A 93 -17.55 1.98 -2.44
CA ALA A 93 -16.44 2.91 -2.59
C ALA A 93 -16.78 4.05 -3.56
N LEU A 94 -17.35 3.75 -4.74
CA LEU A 94 -17.72 4.78 -5.72
C LEU A 94 -18.79 5.72 -5.17
N THR A 95 -19.85 5.17 -4.55
CA THR A 95 -20.93 5.96 -3.93
C THR A 95 -20.37 6.83 -2.79
N SER A 96 -19.51 6.27 -1.92
CA SER A 96 -18.90 7.03 -0.82
C SER A 96 -18.00 8.17 -1.33
N ILE A 97 -17.25 7.96 -2.41
CA ILE A 97 -16.41 8.99 -3.04
C ILE A 97 -17.27 10.17 -3.49
N ASP A 98 -18.45 9.90 -4.01
CA ASP A 98 -19.33 10.88 -4.61
C ASP A 98 -20.21 11.61 -3.59
N GLU A 99 -20.70 10.90 -2.58
CA GLU A 99 -21.72 11.41 -1.67
C GLU A 99 -21.21 11.76 -0.27
N LEU A 100 -20.14 11.10 0.18
CA LEU A 100 -19.69 11.18 1.57
C LEU A 100 -18.38 11.98 1.74
N VAL A 101 -17.51 12.01 0.73
CA VAL A 101 -16.15 12.54 0.87
C VAL A 101 -15.99 13.92 0.21
N THR A 102 -15.48 14.88 0.97
CA THR A 102 -15.05 16.19 0.45
C THR A 102 -13.60 16.15 -0.02
N TRP A 103 -13.32 16.66 -1.21
CA TRP A 103 -12.00 16.59 -1.86
C TRP A 103 -11.33 17.94 -1.98
N THR A 104 -10.08 18.04 -1.53
CA THR A 104 -9.24 19.23 -1.66
C THR A 104 -7.86 18.83 -2.22
N PRO A 105 -7.52 19.18 -3.49
CA PRO A 105 -8.37 19.82 -4.49
C PRO A 105 -9.47 18.87 -5.04
N PRO A 106 -10.53 19.39 -5.66
CA PRO A 106 -11.63 18.56 -6.19
C PRO A 106 -11.21 17.51 -7.22
N THR A 107 -10.08 17.70 -7.88
CA THR A 107 -9.51 16.75 -8.86
C THR A 107 -9.12 15.40 -8.23
N GLY A 108 -8.87 15.37 -6.92
CA GLY A 108 -8.59 14.15 -6.15
C GLY A 108 -9.71 13.12 -6.26
N ARG A 109 -10.99 13.58 -6.26
CA ARG A 109 -12.16 12.73 -6.48
C ARG A 109 -12.04 11.92 -7.78
N ASN A 110 -11.84 12.58 -8.90
CA ASN A 110 -11.81 11.91 -10.20
C ASN A 110 -10.68 10.89 -10.28
N ARG A 111 -9.55 11.20 -9.65
CA ARG A 111 -8.38 10.32 -9.62
C ARG A 111 -8.67 9.02 -8.86
N LEU A 112 -9.21 9.09 -7.64
CA LEU A 112 -9.52 7.89 -6.87
C LEU A 112 -10.70 7.13 -7.47
N HIS A 113 -11.74 7.82 -7.92
CA HIS A 113 -12.91 7.23 -8.58
C HIS A 113 -12.48 6.35 -9.77
N SER A 114 -11.73 6.91 -10.73
CA SER A 114 -11.28 6.16 -11.91
C SER A 114 -10.39 4.97 -11.56
N MET A 115 -9.55 5.10 -10.53
CA MET A 115 -8.73 3.99 -10.07
C MET A 115 -9.55 2.84 -9.48
N ILE A 116 -10.61 3.14 -8.75
CA ILE A 116 -11.51 2.13 -8.17
C ILE A 116 -12.43 1.55 -9.23
N GLU A 117 -12.96 2.38 -10.13
CA GLU A 117 -13.83 1.93 -11.22
C GLU A 117 -13.14 0.89 -12.12
N ALA A 118 -11.89 1.12 -12.49
CA ALA A 118 -11.15 0.28 -13.44
C ALA A 118 -10.33 -0.86 -12.80
N ARG A 119 -10.29 -0.96 -11.46
CA ARG A 119 -9.40 -1.94 -10.83
C ARG A 119 -9.96 -3.37 -10.88
N PRO A 120 -9.10 -4.39 -11.02
CA PRO A 120 -9.48 -5.78 -10.75
C PRO A 120 -9.61 -6.03 -9.24
N ASP A 121 -9.97 -7.26 -8.87
CA ASP A 121 -9.93 -7.74 -7.49
C ASP A 121 -8.59 -7.43 -6.81
N TRP A 122 -8.63 -7.18 -5.51
CA TRP A 122 -7.44 -6.81 -4.76
C TRP A 122 -6.66 -8.04 -4.32
N VAL A 123 -5.43 -8.20 -4.83
CA VAL A 123 -4.50 -9.25 -4.40
C VAL A 123 -3.97 -8.92 -3.02
N LEU A 124 -4.38 -9.70 -2.02
CA LEU A 124 -4.00 -9.50 -0.61
C LEU A 124 -2.69 -10.19 -0.24
N SER A 125 -2.43 -11.38 -0.78
CA SER A 125 -1.26 -12.18 -0.39
C SER A 125 0.04 -11.70 -1.02
N ARG A 126 1.14 -11.90 -0.28
CA ARG A 126 2.50 -11.63 -0.72
C ARG A 126 3.41 -12.82 -0.39
N GLN A 127 4.33 -13.14 -1.30
CA GLN A 127 5.34 -14.19 -1.15
C GLN A 127 6.59 -13.61 -0.46
N ARG A 128 6.46 -13.33 0.82
CA ARG A 128 7.51 -12.77 1.68
C ARG A 128 7.58 -13.54 2.99
N ALA A 129 8.76 -13.55 3.62
CA ALA A 129 8.95 -14.21 4.92
C ALA A 129 8.58 -13.32 6.12
N TRP A 130 8.30 -12.03 5.89
CA TRP A 130 7.97 -11.06 6.93
C TRP A 130 6.73 -10.26 6.57
N GLY A 131 5.80 -10.17 7.50
CA GLY A 131 4.56 -9.41 7.40
C GLY A 131 3.47 -10.01 8.28
N VAL A 132 2.31 -9.37 8.34
CA VAL A 132 1.13 -9.87 9.05
C VAL A 132 0.59 -11.10 8.32
N PRO A 133 0.38 -12.24 8.98
CA PRO A 133 -0.13 -13.45 8.34
C PRO A 133 -1.58 -13.29 7.86
N LEU A 134 -1.90 -13.95 6.75
CA LEU A 134 -3.27 -14.17 6.33
C LEU A 134 -3.87 -15.31 7.16
N THR A 135 -4.55 -14.99 8.25
CA THR A 135 -5.04 -15.96 9.25
C THR A 135 -6.25 -16.77 8.77
N CYS A 136 -6.02 -17.62 7.78
CA CYS A 136 -7.05 -18.44 7.15
C CYS A 136 -6.74 -19.94 7.23
N PHE A 137 -7.80 -20.74 7.27
CA PHE A 137 -7.74 -22.19 7.13
C PHE A 137 -8.59 -22.61 5.94
N THR A 138 -8.05 -23.46 5.07
CA THR A 138 -8.76 -24.00 3.91
C THR A 138 -9.16 -25.44 4.12
N LYS A 139 -10.35 -25.80 3.71
CA LYS A 139 -10.85 -27.17 3.84
C LYS A 139 -10.20 -28.09 2.80
N ASN A 140 -9.64 -29.19 3.26
CA ASN A 140 -9.00 -30.17 2.40
C ASN A 140 -10.03 -30.85 1.48
N GLY A 141 -9.68 -30.95 0.20
CA GLY A 141 -10.55 -31.55 -0.81
C GLY A 141 -11.61 -30.62 -1.41
N SER A 142 -11.85 -29.42 -0.85
CA SER A 142 -12.71 -28.39 -1.46
C SER A 142 -11.94 -27.54 -2.46
N LEU A 143 -12.63 -26.99 -3.46
CA LEU A 143 -12.05 -26.08 -4.45
C LEU A 143 -12.19 -24.62 -4.01
N PRO A 144 -11.34 -23.72 -4.47
CA PRO A 144 -11.41 -22.29 -4.12
C PRO A 144 -12.74 -21.60 -4.46
N ALA A 145 -13.56 -22.20 -5.34
CA ALA A 145 -14.85 -21.70 -5.69
C ALA A 145 -15.99 -22.20 -4.78
N ASP A 146 -15.72 -23.17 -3.93
CA ASP A 146 -16.73 -23.77 -3.04
C ASP A 146 -16.95 -22.87 -1.83
N ASP A 147 -18.19 -22.74 -1.39
CA ASP A 147 -18.58 -21.86 -0.26
C ASP A 147 -17.94 -22.28 1.06
N ASP A 148 -17.60 -23.57 1.22
CA ASP A 148 -16.99 -24.15 2.40
C ASP A 148 -15.45 -24.24 2.32
N TYR A 149 -14.85 -23.76 1.23
CA TYR A 149 -13.39 -23.78 1.06
C TYR A 149 -12.66 -23.05 2.17
N LEU A 150 -13.15 -21.86 2.55
CA LEU A 150 -12.57 -21.05 3.60
C LEU A 150 -13.34 -21.28 4.91
N LEU A 151 -12.63 -21.69 5.98
CA LEU A 151 -13.22 -21.82 7.31
C LEU A 151 -13.66 -20.45 7.84
N ARG A 152 -14.97 -20.27 8.00
CA ARG A 152 -15.58 -19.07 8.59
C ARG A 152 -16.16 -19.43 9.95
N ASN A 153 -15.37 -19.22 11.01
CA ASN A 153 -15.76 -19.57 12.35
C ASN A 153 -15.32 -18.50 13.35
N SER A 154 -16.29 -17.86 14.01
CA SER A 154 -16.03 -16.77 14.95
C SER A 154 -15.22 -17.18 16.17
N VAL A 155 -15.35 -18.41 16.64
CA VAL A 155 -14.59 -18.92 17.79
C VAL A 155 -13.12 -19.13 17.42
N VAL A 156 -12.85 -19.64 16.21
CA VAL A 156 -11.48 -19.75 15.69
C VAL A 156 -10.85 -18.37 15.57
N ASN A 157 -11.59 -17.42 14.98
CA ASN A 157 -11.10 -16.04 14.83
C ASN A 157 -10.80 -15.40 16.19
N ALA A 158 -11.66 -15.58 17.19
CA ALA A 158 -11.43 -15.05 18.53
C ALA A 158 -10.17 -15.65 19.19
N ARG A 159 -9.93 -16.95 19.05
CA ARG A 159 -8.70 -17.59 19.56
C ARG A 159 -7.43 -17.06 18.90
N VAL A 160 -7.48 -16.80 17.58
CA VAL A 160 -6.35 -16.21 16.86
C VAL A 160 -6.12 -14.77 17.34
N LEU A 161 -7.16 -13.97 17.50
CA LEU A 161 -7.08 -12.61 18.01
C LEU A 161 -6.44 -12.58 19.41
N GLU A 162 -6.96 -13.37 20.34
CA GLU A 162 -6.41 -13.46 21.71
C GLU A 162 -4.93 -13.86 21.72
N ALA A 163 -4.54 -14.83 20.88
CA ALA A 163 -3.14 -15.22 20.76
C ALA A 163 -2.27 -14.07 20.23
N PHE A 164 -2.76 -13.31 19.26
CA PHE A 164 -2.02 -12.18 18.70
C PHE A 164 -1.90 -11.00 19.68
N GLU A 165 -2.90 -10.76 20.51
CA GLU A 165 -2.85 -9.74 21.57
C GLU A 165 -1.79 -10.06 22.63
N VAL A 166 -1.62 -11.33 22.97
CA VAL A 166 -0.71 -11.77 24.04
C VAL A 166 0.70 -12.07 23.52
N GLU A 167 0.82 -12.74 22.38
CA GLU A 167 2.05 -13.31 21.87
C GLU A 167 2.55 -12.63 20.58
N GLY A 168 1.72 -11.79 19.96
CA GLY A 168 2.00 -11.20 18.65
C GLY A 168 1.68 -12.15 17.49
N ALA A 169 1.86 -11.66 16.26
CA ALA A 169 1.53 -12.39 15.04
C ALA A 169 2.36 -13.65 14.82
N ASP A 170 3.51 -13.79 15.50
CA ASP A 170 4.36 -14.98 15.44
C ASP A 170 3.66 -16.23 15.99
N ALA A 171 2.63 -16.07 16.83
CA ALA A 171 1.79 -17.16 17.33
C ALA A 171 1.19 -18.01 16.19
N TRP A 172 0.99 -17.43 15.01
CA TRP A 172 0.50 -18.13 13.82
C TRP A 172 1.48 -19.15 13.26
N TYR A 173 2.77 -18.93 13.45
CA TYR A 173 3.85 -19.75 12.89
C TYR A 173 4.46 -20.74 13.88
N MET A 174 3.96 -20.77 15.12
CA MET A 174 4.45 -21.69 16.14
C MET A 174 4.06 -23.14 15.83
N ASP A 175 4.90 -24.07 16.22
CA ASP A 175 4.59 -25.50 16.13
C ASP A 175 3.29 -25.82 16.88
N GLY A 176 2.39 -26.55 16.21
CA GLY A 176 1.07 -26.88 16.78
C GLY A 176 0.03 -25.76 16.72
N ALA A 177 0.30 -24.65 16.05
CA ALA A 177 -0.64 -23.52 15.93
C ALA A 177 -1.98 -23.94 15.32
N LYS A 178 -1.97 -24.77 14.27
CA LYS A 178 -3.20 -25.28 13.64
C LYS A 178 -4.07 -26.03 14.64
N GLU A 179 -3.51 -26.97 15.35
CA GLU A 179 -4.20 -27.75 16.37
C GLU A 179 -4.69 -26.86 17.52
N ARG A 180 -3.88 -25.91 17.98
CA ARG A 180 -4.23 -24.92 19.00
C ARG A 180 -5.50 -24.13 18.64
N PHE A 181 -5.58 -23.66 17.41
CA PHE A 181 -6.69 -22.81 16.98
C PHE A 181 -7.95 -23.61 16.61
N LEU A 182 -7.82 -24.85 16.11
CA LEU A 182 -8.93 -25.62 15.56
C LEU A 182 -9.52 -26.67 16.53
N SER A 183 -8.72 -27.24 17.41
CA SER A 183 -9.15 -28.36 18.29
C SER A 183 -10.40 -28.02 19.12
N GLY A 184 -11.35 -28.98 19.15
CA GLY A 184 -12.62 -28.84 19.85
C GLY A 184 -13.64 -27.96 19.12
N ILE A 185 -13.32 -27.46 17.93
CA ILE A 185 -14.25 -26.70 17.06
C ILE A 185 -14.45 -27.45 15.74
N VAL A 186 -13.37 -27.82 15.08
CA VAL A 186 -13.34 -28.65 13.87
C VAL A 186 -12.16 -29.63 13.97
N GLU A 187 -12.19 -30.70 13.17
CA GLU A 187 -11.09 -31.66 13.09
C GLU A 187 -9.90 -31.00 12.34
N PRO A 188 -8.74 -30.78 12.99
CA PRO A 188 -7.61 -30.06 12.38
C PRO A 188 -7.08 -30.72 11.11
N GLU A 189 -7.12 -32.05 11.01
CA GLU A 189 -6.66 -32.81 9.83
C GLU A 189 -7.50 -32.50 8.59
N GLY A 190 -8.74 -32.05 8.76
CA GLY A 190 -9.63 -31.63 7.67
C GLY A 190 -9.25 -30.28 7.03
N TYR A 191 -8.27 -29.58 7.59
CA TYR A 191 -7.92 -28.23 7.17
C TYR A 191 -6.42 -28.04 6.96
N THR A 192 -6.09 -27.12 6.04
CA THR A 192 -4.73 -26.63 5.80
C THR A 192 -4.62 -25.18 6.25
N GLN A 193 -3.61 -24.89 7.08
CA GLN A 193 -3.29 -23.53 7.52
C GLN A 193 -2.60 -22.76 6.38
N VAL A 194 -3.00 -21.50 6.16
CA VAL A 194 -2.39 -20.60 5.18
C VAL A 194 -1.21 -19.87 5.81
N PHE A 195 -0.07 -19.83 5.10
CA PHE A 195 1.15 -19.17 5.58
C PHE A 195 1.55 -17.95 4.75
N ASP A 196 0.70 -17.54 3.80
CA ASP A 196 0.90 -16.28 3.08
C ASP A 196 0.77 -15.08 4.03
N ILE A 197 1.47 -14.01 3.70
CA ILE A 197 1.35 -12.75 4.43
C ILE A 197 0.52 -11.74 3.66
N LEU A 198 -0.06 -10.80 4.36
CA LEU A 198 -0.83 -9.70 3.81
C LEU A 198 0.06 -8.68 3.11
N ASP A 199 -0.50 -7.99 2.14
CA ASP A 199 0.05 -6.77 1.57
C ASP A 199 0.17 -5.69 2.66
N VAL A 200 1.31 -5.04 2.78
CA VAL A 200 1.52 -3.93 3.72
C VAL A 200 0.51 -2.78 3.54
N TRP A 201 -0.07 -2.62 2.37
CA TRP A 201 -1.16 -1.68 2.14
C TRP A 201 -2.47 -2.11 2.82
N PHE A 202 -2.63 -3.40 3.10
CA PHE A 202 -3.72 -3.88 3.94
C PHE A 202 -3.51 -3.43 5.39
N ASP A 203 -2.30 -3.60 5.92
CA ASP A 203 -1.97 -3.17 7.29
C ASP A 203 -2.20 -1.66 7.46
N SER A 204 -1.66 -0.85 6.56
CA SER A 204 -1.85 0.60 6.60
C SER A 204 -3.32 1.01 6.36
N GLY A 205 -4.04 0.27 5.50
CA GLY A 205 -5.46 0.50 5.22
C GLY A 205 -6.37 0.30 6.43
N SER A 206 -5.94 -0.50 7.42
CA SER A 206 -6.72 -0.80 8.64
C SER A 206 -6.68 0.30 9.71
N THR A 207 -6.02 1.43 9.47
CA THR A 207 -5.94 2.58 10.39
C THR A 207 -7.31 3.02 10.93
N HIS A 208 -8.35 2.98 10.10
CA HIS A 208 -9.73 3.30 10.50
C HIS A 208 -10.27 2.36 11.59
N ALA A 209 -9.77 1.13 11.68
CA ALA A 209 -10.13 0.19 12.73
C ALA A 209 -9.34 0.49 14.02
N PHE A 210 -8.03 0.27 14.00
CA PHE A 210 -7.22 0.28 15.23
C PHE A 210 -6.92 1.69 15.77
N VAL A 211 -7.06 2.76 14.99
CA VAL A 211 -6.88 4.15 15.48
C VAL A 211 -8.20 4.83 15.74
N LEU A 212 -9.18 4.68 14.85
CA LEU A 212 -10.41 5.48 14.94
C LEU A 212 -11.54 4.76 15.67
N ARG A 213 -11.75 3.47 15.38
CA ARG A 213 -12.85 2.69 15.97
C ARG A 213 -12.51 2.13 17.35
N ASP A 214 -11.29 1.55 17.49
CA ASP A 214 -10.96 0.68 18.63
C ASP A 214 -10.24 1.42 19.78
N ARG A 215 -9.89 2.71 19.62
CA ARG A 215 -9.27 3.52 20.66
C ARG A 215 -10.31 4.39 21.39
N ASP A 216 -10.10 4.61 22.69
CA ASP A 216 -10.95 5.46 23.51
C ASP A 216 -10.96 6.93 23.07
N ASP A 217 -9.84 7.40 22.47
CA ASP A 217 -9.67 8.73 21.91
C ASP A 217 -9.86 8.79 20.38
N GLY A 218 -10.44 7.74 19.81
CA GLY A 218 -10.78 7.66 18.40
C GLY A 218 -12.00 8.51 18.01
N SER A 219 -12.64 8.18 16.90
CA SER A 219 -13.86 8.87 16.50
C SER A 219 -15.11 8.06 16.86
N ASP A 220 -16.22 8.75 17.18
CA ASP A 220 -17.48 8.14 17.62
C ASP A 220 -18.05 7.11 16.61
N ASP A 221 -17.74 7.27 15.33
CA ASP A 221 -18.27 6.43 14.25
C ASP A 221 -17.18 5.74 13.43
N GLY A 222 -15.91 5.78 13.85
CA GLY A 222 -14.77 5.16 13.16
C GLY A 222 -14.36 5.86 11.86
N MET A 223 -14.81 7.10 11.60
CA MET A 223 -14.40 7.91 10.45
C MET A 223 -13.44 9.02 10.86
N ALA A 224 -12.43 9.26 10.06
CA ALA A 224 -11.60 10.45 10.17
C ALA A 224 -12.32 11.68 9.59
N ASP A 225 -12.17 12.83 10.20
CA ASP A 225 -12.62 14.10 9.62
C ASP A 225 -11.80 14.44 8.38
N LEU A 226 -10.49 14.18 8.41
CA LEU A 226 -9.58 14.50 7.32
C LEU A 226 -8.44 13.49 7.19
N TYR A 227 -8.27 12.92 5.98
CA TYR A 227 -7.02 12.29 5.57
C TYR A 227 -6.18 13.30 4.80
N LEU A 228 -4.92 13.51 5.24
CA LEU A 228 -4.01 14.50 4.68
C LEU A 228 -2.69 13.83 4.31
N GLU A 229 -2.37 13.79 3.01
CA GLU A 229 -1.14 13.19 2.46
C GLU A 229 -0.80 13.73 1.08
N GLY A 230 0.32 13.27 0.51
CA GLY A 230 0.71 13.56 -0.85
C GLY A 230 -0.22 12.95 -1.91
N THR A 231 -0.19 13.50 -3.10
CA THR A 231 -1.04 13.07 -4.23
C THR A 231 -0.81 11.63 -4.68
N ASP A 232 0.34 11.02 -4.35
CA ASP A 232 0.65 9.61 -4.62
C ASP A 232 -0.24 8.65 -3.82
N GLN A 233 -0.77 9.08 -2.68
CA GLN A 233 -1.60 8.25 -1.80
C GLN A 233 -2.99 7.95 -2.36
N HIS A 234 -3.40 8.55 -3.47
CA HIS A 234 -4.55 8.06 -4.23
C HIS A 234 -4.37 6.61 -4.71
N ARG A 235 -3.12 6.18 -4.94
CA ARG A 235 -2.77 4.78 -5.27
C ARG A 235 -2.17 4.01 -4.07
N GLY A 236 -2.18 4.57 -2.91
CA GLY A 236 -1.65 4.00 -1.68
C GLY A 236 -2.70 3.96 -0.58
N TRP A 237 -2.45 4.70 0.49
CA TRP A 237 -3.23 4.67 1.72
C TRP A 237 -4.70 5.07 1.55
N PHE A 238 -5.02 6.11 0.77
CA PHE A 238 -6.42 6.49 0.53
C PHE A 238 -7.20 5.36 -0.13
N HIS A 239 -6.58 4.67 -1.08
CA HIS A 239 -7.19 3.59 -1.83
C HIS A 239 -7.38 2.33 -0.98
N SER A 240 -6.34 1.89 -0.27
CA SER A 240 -6.41 0.68 0.57
C SER A 240 -7.38 0.86 1.74
N SER A 241 -7.35 2.04 2.41
CA SER A 241 -8.31 2.36 3.48
C SER A 241 -9.75 2.39 2.97
N MET A 242 -10.00 2.99 1.79
CA MET A 242 -11.33 3.02 1.17
C MET A 242 -11.87 1.62 0.94
N LEU A 243 -11.10 0.75 0.27
CA LEU A 243 -11.56 -0.61 -0.03
C LEU A 243 -11.80 -1.44 1.22
N GLN A 244 -10.91 -1.33 2.19
CA GLN A 244 -11.00 -2.09 3.43
C GLN A 244 -12.19 -1.63 4.28
N SER A 245 -12.39 -0.32 4.43
CA SER A 245 -13.53 0.22 5.16
C SER A 245 -14.86 -0.10 4.45
N CYS A 246 -14.92 0.02 3.12
CA CYS A 246 -16.09 -0.39 2.36
C CYS A 246 -16.41 -1.89 2.53
N GLY A 247 -15.38 -2.75 2.66
CA GLY A 247 -15.54 -4.17 2.91
C GLY A 247 -15.93 -4.55 4.34
N THR A 248 -15.65 -3.70 5.33
CA THR A 248 -15.83 -4.01 6.76
C THR A 248 -16.80 -3.08 7.50
N GLN A 249 -16.99 -1.86 7.02
CA GLN A 249 -17.84 -0.82 7.60
C GLN A 249 -18.94 -0.35 6.64
N GLY A 250 -18.97 -0.83 5.39
CA GLY A 250 -19.94 -0.48 4.38
C GLY A 250 -19.80 0.90 3.75
N ARG A 251 -18.75 1.69 4.10
CA ARG A 251 -18.57 3.09 3.67
C ARG A 251 -17.11 3.52 3.70
N ALA A 252 -16.84 4.74 3.20
CA ALA A 252 -15.52 5.37 3.31
C ALA A 252 -15.07 5.54 4.77
N PRO A 253 -13.74 5.48 5.05
CA PRO A 253 -13.18 5.68 6.39
C PRO A 253 -12.93 7.16 6.74
N TYR A 254 -13.21 8.08 5.85
CA TYR A 254 -12.93 9.52 6.00
C TYR A 254 -14.01 10.38 5.37
N ARG A 255 -14.21 11.59 5.95
CA ARG A 255 -15.14 12.61 5.47
C ARG A 255 -14.48 13.59 4.51
N GLY A 256 -13.18 13.80 4.64
CA GLY A 256 -12.41 14.71 3.80
C GLY A 256 -11.06 14.12 3.42
N VAL A 257 -10.60 14.48 2.23
CA VAL A 257 -9.25 14.20 1.74
C VAL A 257 -8.62 15.50 1.27
N LEU A 258 -7.48 15.85 1.86
CA LEU A 258 -6.64 16.94 1.39
C LEU A 258 -5.33 16.37 0.87
N THR A 259 -4.97 16.74 -0.36
CA THR A 259 -3.70 16.30 -0.95
C THR A 259 -2.79 17.47 -1.28
N HIS A 260 -1.50 17.27 -1.04
CA HIS A 260 -0.44 18.19 -1.37
C HIS A 260 0.52 17.62 -2.44
N GLY A 261 1.28 18.48 -3.08
CA GLY A 261 2.35 18.11 -4.00
C GLY A 261 3.58 17.56 -3.27
N PHE A 262 4.59 17.16 -4.04
CA PHE A 262 5.87 16.70 -3.50
C PHE A 262 6.77 17.88 -3.11
N THR A 263 7.63 17.65 -2.13
CA THR A 263 8.75 18.56 -1.85
C THR A 263 9.96 18.12 -2.68
N LEU A 264 10.38 18.99 -3.60
CA LEU A 264 11.47 18.77 -4.53
C LEU A 264 12.68 19.65 -4.15
N ASP A 265 13.84 19.33 -4.68
CA ASP A 265 15.00 20.24 -4.54
C ASP A 265 14.80 21.53 -5.37
N GLU A 266 15.74 22.48 -5.26
CA GLU A 266 15.66 23.76 -6.01
C GLU A 266 15.54 23.58 -7.53
N LYS A 267 16.09 22.48 -8.06
CA LYS A 267 16.07 22.14 -9.49
C LYS A 267 14.78 21.43 -9.91
N GLY A 268 13.89 21.15 -8.96
CA GLY A 268 12.65 20.40 -9.20
C GLY A 268 12.86 18.89 -9.32
N MET A 269 13.95 18.36 -8.78
CA MET A 269 14.22 16.93 -8.76
C MET A 269 13.79 16.31 -7.45
N LYS A 270 13.31 15.06 -7.52
CA LYS A 270 12.96 14.28 -6.32
C LYS A 270 14.17 14.15 -5.41
N MET A 271 13.99 14.51 -4.14
CA MET A 271 15.02 14.38 -3.13
C MET A 271 15.24 12.91 -2.75
N SER A 272 16.50 12.48 -2.65
CA SER A 272 16.87 11.17 -2.15
C SER A 272 18.26 11.20 -1.49
N LYS A 273 18.45 10.35 -0.47
CA LYS A 273 19.75 10.19 0.19
C LYS A 273 20.84 9.72 -0.77
N SER A 274 20.48 8.90 -1.76
CA SER A 274 21.43 8.35 -2.74
C SER A 274 21.96 9.40 -3.73
N ILE A 275 21.19 10.46 -3.99
CA ILE A 275 21.60 11.58 -4.85
C ILE A 275 22.28 12.68 -4.02
N GLY A 276 22.05 12.71 -2.70
CA GLY A 276 22.63 13.72 -1.81
C GLY A 276 21.99 15.11 -1.90
N ASN A 277 20.76 15.20 -2.46
CA ASN A 277 20.03 16.45 -2.63
C ASN A 277 18.92 16.64 -1.59
N THR A 278 18.96 15.95 -0.47
CA THR A 278 17.99 16.06 0.61
C THR A 278 18.23 17.31 1.45
N VAL A 279 17.16 18.01 1.81
CA VAL A 279 17.17 19.10 2.78
C VAL A 279 16.53 18.57 4.07
N SER A 280 17.33 18.52 5.15
CA SER A 280 16.86 18.09 6.46
C SER A 280 16.21 19.27 7.21
N PRO A 281 15.03 19.11 7.82
CA PRO A 281 14.45 20.13 8.70
C PRO A 281 15.40 20.56 9.83
N ASP A 282 16.17 19.62 10.38
CA ASP A 282 17.16 19.89 11.44
C ASP A 282 18.27 20.83 10.98
N ASP A 283 18.76 20.66 9.75
CA ASP A 283 19.81 21.53 9.19
C ASP A 283 19.26 22.93 8.94
N VAL A 284 18.03 23.03 8.41
CA VAL A 284 17.35 24.33 8.24
C VAL A 284 17.15 25.03 9.59
N THR A 285 16.69 24.29 10.58
CA THR A 285 16.45 24.83 11.92
C THR A 285 17.75 25.30 12.59
N LYS A 286 18.84 24.58 12.46
CA LYS A 286 20.15 24.97 12.99
C LYS A 286 20.69 26.22 12.31
N GLN A 287 20.49 26.36 11.00
CA GLN A 287 21.04 27.46 10.22
C GLN A 287 20.19 28.74 10.28
N TYR A 288 18.87 28.60 10.19
CA TYR A 288 17.93 29.72 10.04
C TYR A 288 16.93 29.88 11.20
N GLY A 289 16.77 28.86 12.01
CA GLY A 289 15.71 28.78 13.03
C GLY A 289 14.41 28.17 12.49
N ALA A 290 13.59 27.66 13.39
CA ALA A 290 12.32 26.98 13.03
C ALA A 290 11.30 27.90 12.34
N ASP A 291 11.32 29.20 12.65
CA ASP A 291 10.36 30.16 12.09
C ASP A 291 10.54 30.36 10.58
N ILE A 292 11.76 30.23 10.07
CA ILE A 292 12.01 30.31 8.62
C ILE A 292 11.39 29.11 7.90
N LEU A 293 11.50 27.92 8.49
CA LEU A 293 10.88 26.73 7.93
C LEU A 293 9.34 26.83 7.98
N ARG A 294 8.78 27.30 9.08
CA ARG A 294 7.34 27.55 9.24
C ARG A 294 6.83 28.59 8.23
N LEU A 295 7.57 29.67 8.04
CA LEU A 295 7.19 30.73 7.08
C LEU A 295 7.26 30.20 5.64
N TRP A 296 8.28 29.39 5.30
CA TRP A 296 8.35 28.74 4.00
C TRP A 296 7.12 27.87 3.73
N VAL A 297 6.69 27.05 4.70
CA VAL A 297 5.47 26.24 4.59
C VAL A 297 4.24 27.13 4.43
N ALA A 298 4.09 28.14 5.29
CA ALA A 298 2.89 28.99 5.33
C ALA A 298 2.68 29.84 4.05
N GLN A 299 3.76 30.19 3.37
CA GLN A 299 3.69 30.97 2.12
C GLN A 299 3.70 30.11 0.84
N SER A 300 3.84 28.79 0.99
CA SER A 300 3.90 27.86 -0.14
C SER A 300 2.49 27.46 -0.60
N ASP A 301 2.31 27.31 -1.92
CA ASP A 301 1.10 26.72 -2.49
C ASP A 301 1.25 25.19 -2.48
N TYR A 302 0.64 24.53 -1.50
CA TYR A 302 0.70 23.08 -1.33
C TYR A 302 -0.08 22.30 -2.40
N THR A 303 -0.91 22.94 -3.20
CA THR A 303 -1.70 22.25 -4.25
C THR A 303 -0.83 21.77 -5.42
N SER A 304 0.39 22.29 -5.53
CA SER A 304 1.41 21.90 -6.51
C SER A 304 2.69 21.42 -5.82
N ASP A 305 3.66 20.93 -6.60
CA ASP A 305 4.95 20.53 -6.09
C ASP A 305 5.72 21.73 -5.54
N LEU A 306 6.26 21.57 -4.32
CA LEU A 306 7.03 22.58 -3.61
C LEU A 306 8.51 22.42 -3.92
N ARG A 307 9.24 23.51 -3.88
CA ARG A 307 10.72 23.49 -3.96
C ARG A 307 11.33 24.03 -2.68
N ILE A 308 12.40 23.38 -2.24
CA ILE A 308 13.19 23.79 -1.07
C ILE A 308 14.67 23.71 -1.40
N GLY A 309 15.43 24.67 -0.88
CA GLY A 309 16.90 24.69 -0.98
C GLY A 309 17.47 25.99 -0.45
N PRO A 310 18.81 26.14 -0.46
CA PRO A 310 19.51 27.26 0.19
C PRO A 310 19.05 28.64 -0.31
N GLU A 311 18.90 28.86 -1.61
CA GLU A 311 18.52 30.16 -2.15
C GLU A 311 17.06 30.52 -1.84
N ILE A 312 16.16 29.52 -1.88
CA ILE A 312 14.74 29.69 -1.50
C ILE A 312 14.64 30.07 -0.02
N LEU A 313 15.32 29.33 0.84
CA LEU A 313 15.32 29.60 2.29
C LEU A 313 15.94 30.95 2.64
N LYS A 314 16.97 31.38 1.92
CA LYS A 314 17.54 32.73 2.06
C LYS A 314 16.52 33.82 1.72
N GLY A 315 15.76 33.65 0.64
CA GLY A 315 14.67 34.56 0.28
C GLY A 315 13.59 34.65 1.35
N VAL A 316 13.24 33.51 1.95
CA VAL A 316 12.29 33.45 3.10
C VAL A 316 12.87 34.17 4.33
N ALA A 317 14.15 33.96 4.64
CA ALA A 317 14.81 34.62 5.75
C ALA A 317 14.86 36.16 5.57
N ASP A 318 15.05 36.64 4.35
CA ASP A 318 15.01 38.07 4.04
C ASP A 318 13.58 38.63 4.23
N SER A 319 12.56 37.92 3.82
CA SER A 319 11.15 38.28 4.07
C SER A 319 10.83 38.34 5.57
N TYR A 320 11.24 37.32 6.31
CA TYR A 320 11.09 37.27 7.78
C TYR A 320 11.79 38.45 8.48
N ARG A 321 13.01 38.81 8.05
CA ARG A 321 13.76 39.93 8.60
C ARG A 321 12.99 41.25 8.43
N ARG A 322 12.39 41.49 7.25
CA ARG A 322 11.55 42.67 6.99
C ARG A 322 10.34 42.70 7.91
N LEU A 323 9.61 41.59 8.05
CA LEU A 323 8.46 41.49 8.95
C LEU A 323 8.86 41.79 10.40
N ARG A 324 9.93 41.15 10.89
CA ARG A 324 10.45 41.34 12.26
C ARG A 324 10.87 42.79 12.52
N ASN A 325 11.58 43.41 11.57
CA ASN A 325 12.01 44.79 11.70
C ASN A 325 10.84 45.75 11.74
N THR A 326 9.80 45.53 10.90
CA THR A 326 8.57 46.34 10.91
C THR A 326 7.83 46.19 12.24
N MET A 327 7.67 44.98 12.75
CA MET A 327 7.05 44.71 14.05
C MET A 327 7.86 45.39 15.21
N GLY A 328 9.18 45.28 15.16
CA GLY A 328 10.04 45.93 16.16
C GLY A 328 9.91 47.46 16.11
N PHE A 329 9.83 48.05 14.91
CA PHE A 329 9.58 49.49 14.76
C PHE A 329 8.21 49.88 15.32
N MET A 330 7.15 49.15 15.00
CA MET A 330 5.80 49.39 15.50
C MET A 330 5.72 49.30 17.02
N LEU A 331 6.31 48.26 17.61
CA LEU A 331 6.35 48.09 19.06
C LEU A 331 7.14 49.23 19.75
N GLY A 332 8.28 49.63 19.16
CA GLY A 332 9.04 50.76 19.67
C GLY A 332 8.29 52.08 19.59
N SER A 333 7.56 52.31 18.48
CA SER A 333 6.75 53.50 18.30
C SER A 333 5.51 53.57 19.23
N LEU A 334 5.07 52.42 19.71
CA LEU A 334 3.91 52.32 20.63
C LEU A 334 4.34 52.08 22.07
N ALA A 335 5.62 52.17 22.40
CA ALA A 335 6.13 51.88 23.74
C ALA A 335 5.54 52.79 24.84
N ASP A 336 5.19 54.02 24.48
CA ASP A 336 4.62 55.05 25.37
C ASP A 336 3.07 55.10 25.34
N PHE A 337 2.45 54.22 24.53
CA PHE A 337 1.00 54.19 24.39
C PHE A 337 0.39 53.39 25.56
N SER A 338 -0.47 54.06 26.36
CA SER A 338 -1.17 53.51 27.51
C SER A 338 -2.67 53.46 27.28
#